data_c8bf62d12a5a3fc580bd681381eb22a7
#
_entry.id   c8bf62d12a5a3fc580bd681381eb22a7
#
_cell.length_a   1.000
_cell.length_b   1.000
_cell.length_c   1.000
_cell.angle_alpha   90.00
_cell.angle_beta   90.00
_cell.angle_gamma   90.00
#
_symmetry.space_group_name_H-M   'P 1'
#
loop_
_entity.id
_entity.type
_entity.pdbx_description
1 polymer ?
#
loop_
_entity_poly.entity_id
_entity_poly.type
_entity_poly.pdbx_seq_one_letter_code
_entity_poly.pdbx_strand_id
1 'polypeptide(L)'
;MKTRSKPRKMNSKDAHTNLLEGVKIWVEYWRKNPHRFVEDYLQLSLFPFQKILIYMMNLNNMFVFIATRGLGKTYLTAIFCVTRCILYPGTKVVLASGNKKQAGEVLGKIEELKHTSPALDKEIQYIKQSLDNQICMFNNGSFIGATTSGDGARGKRGNILIIDEFRLVKEKDANMVLKPMLTAPRRPPFLNKEEYKNYPLEQNKELYLSSAYYKSSWVWDKFYSAIKTMCEGGKAFTCAIPYICSLDHGILLRDKLEQDRKDLGEIAFLMEYCAIFYGEAENAYFKSDELNNCRVLKKAFYPLKEWEYRDEETRKKKMKQMPKLKDEWRIISADIAIEEGKQNDNSIYTLIRLLPNGDKFKREVVYMEHHNGVDPEAQSIRLKQLFYDFEADRMIVDVNGAGGAVLTNLQQAQYDMERDTHYDKFQVYNKNGNVDFELGTDGLPVIYAVKPSDKFNNDMIVSLKKAIVSKELRLLIDDIDARNSKANDKDFILDGNYASEFLYPFLEITHMVHETINLEYEIGRYGNIAVHEVGTNRKDRFSSLAYGNYLADEIEKEQIKKLNKNDIGFIFLT
;
A
#
# COMPACT_ATOMS: atom_id res chain seq x y z
N MET A 1 80.88 15.74 13.65
CA MET A 1 80.54 15.51 12.24
C MET A 1 79.58 14.33 12.15
N LYS A 2 78.28 14.53 11.94
CA LYS A 2 77.33 13.44 11.70
C LYS A 2 77.30 13.18 10.19
N THR A 3 77.83 12.05 9.77
CA THR A 3 77.75 11.59 8.38
C THR A 3 76.31 11.32 8.00
N ARG A 4 75.76 12.17 7.10
CA ARG A 4 74.49 11.90 6.42
C ARG A 4 74.67 10.66 5.55
N SER A 5 74.04 9.52 5.95
CA SER A 5 73.92 8.35 5.11
C SER A 5 73.16 8.73 3.83
N LYS A 6 73.72 8.46 2.65
CA LYS A 6 73.04 8.61 1.37
C LYS A 6 71.78 7.69 1.36
N PRO A 7 70.63 8.15 0.87
CA PRO A 7 69.47 7.31 0.76
C PRO A 7 69.77 6.10 -0.11
N ARG A 8 69.57 4.88 0.41
CA ARG A 8 69.71 3.64 -0.32
C ARG A 8 68.85 3.69 -1.57
N LYS A 9 69.42 3.53 -2.77
CA LYS A 9 68.66 3.36 -4.00
C LYS A 9 67.79 2.11 -3.83
N MET A 10 66.48 2.29 -3.72
CA MET A 10 65.52 1.16 -3.67
C MET A 10 65.63 0.36 -4.97
N ASN A 11 65.72 -0.94 -4.87
CA ASN A 11 65.72 -1.84 -6.01
C ASN A 11 64.33 -1.71 -6.74
N SER A 12 64.29 -1.74 -8.06
CA SER A 12 63.02 -1.57 -8.83
C SER A 12 61.92 -2.56 -8.44
N LYS A 13 62.29 -3.79 -8.01
CA LYS A 13 61.35 -4.77 -7.49
C LYS A 13 60.76 -4.37 -6.13
N ASP A 14 61.56 -3.82 -5.22
CA ASP A 14 61.10 -3.33 -3.92
C ASP A 14 60.18 -2.11 -4.07
N ALA A 15 60.50 -1.22 -5.01
CA ALA A 15 59.69 -0.06 -5.32
C ALA A 15 58.29 -0.48 -5.88
N HIS A 16 58.26 -1.49 -6.76
CA HIS A 16 57.02 -2.00 -7.32
C HIS A 16 56.16 -2.70 -6.26
N THR A 17 56.77 -3.52 -5.40
CA THR A 17 56.07 -4.19 -4.29
C THR A 17 55.45 -3.17 -3.32
N ASN A 18 56.23 -2.17 -2.90
CA ASN A 18 55.74 -1.11 -2.01
C ASN A 18 54.60 -0.28 -2.64
N LEU A 19 54.66 -0.05 -3.96
CA LEU A 19 53.56 0.60 -4.68
C LEU A 19 52.30 -0.24 -4.64
N LEU A 20 52.39 -1.55 -4.91
CA LEU A 20 51.23 -2.45 -4.86
C LEU A 20 50.60 -2.55 -3.46
N GLU A 21 51.44 -2.61 -2.43
CA GLU A 21 50.97 -2.58 -1.03
C GLU A 21 50.27 -1.26 -0.69
N GLY A 22 50.85 -0.15 -1.11
CA GLY A 22 50.22 1.16 -0.95
C GLY A 22 48.84 1.25 -1.64
N VAL A 23 48.77 0.79 -2.90
CA VAL A 23 47.49 0.75 -3.65
C VAL A 23 46.45 -0.14 -2.94
N LYS A 24 46.88 -1.30 -2.41
CA LYS A 24 45.99 -2.20 -1.65
C LYS A 24 45.41 -1.52 -0.42
N ILE A 25 46.23 -0.80 0.36
CA ILE A 25 45.77 -0.06 1.55
C ILE A 25 44.76 1.01 1.17
N TRP A 26 45.05 1.80 0.12
CA TRP A 26 44.12 2.86 -0.35
C TRP A 26 42.81 2.29 -0.85
N VAL A 27 42.82 1.22 -1.66
CA VAL A 27 41.59 0.60 -2.18
C VAL A 27 40.76 0.03 -1.04
N GLU A 28 41.39 -0.61 -0.04
CA GLU A 28 40.66 -1.10 1.14
C GLU A 28 40.04 0.02 1.95
N TYR A 29 40.77 1.11 2.17
CA TYR A 29 40.26 2.30 2.84
C TYR A 29 39.06 2.91 2.09
N TRP A 30 39.15 3.09 0.77
CA TRP A 30 38.09 3.69 -0.04
C TRP A 30 36.86 2.77 -0.18
N ARG A 31 37.05 1.46 -0.21
CA ARG A 31 35.93 0.52 -0.17
C ARG A 31 35.14 0.59 1.14
N LYS A 32 35.81 0.82 2.25
CA LYS A 32 35.19 1.08 3.56
C LYS A 32 34.60 2.49 3.66
N ASN A 33 35.15 3.45 2.91
CA ASN A 33 34.77 4.86 2.93
C ASN A 33 34.51 5.40 1.51
N PRO A 34 33.47 4.95 0.81
CA PRO A 34 33.23 5.29 -0.60
C PRO A 34 33.02 6.79 -0.83
N HIS A 35 32.47 7.51 0.13
CA HIS A 35 32.33 8.97 0.07
C HIS A 35 33.71 9.66 0.05
N ARG A 36 34.73 9.12 0.74
CA ARG A 36 36.09 9.63 0.67
C ARG A 36 36.74 9.38 -0.68
N PHE A 37 36.48 8.24 -1.31
CA PHE A 37 36.94 7.99 -2.68
C PHE A 37 36.45 9.08 -3.64
N VAL A 38 35.18 9.50 -3.50
CA VAL A 38 34.60 10.55 -4.33
C VAL A 38 35.30 11.90 -4.11
N GLU A 39 35.59 12.25 -2.85
CA GLU A 39 36.24 13.54 -2.52
C GLU A 39 37.75 13.49 -2.78
N ASP A 40 38.45 12.43 -2.32
CA ASP A 40 39.91 12.36 -2.33
C ASP A 40 40.45 12.00 -3.73
N TYR A 41 39.84 11.03 -4.41
CA TYR A 41 40.33 10.53 -5.70
C TYR A 41 39.63 11.19 -6.89
N LEU A 42 38.29 11.22 -6.89
CA LEU A 42 37.54 11.84 -7.99
C LEU A 42 37.53 13.37 -7.91
N GLN A 43 37.88 13.94 -6.76
CA GLN A 43 37.89 15.39 -6.51
C GLN A 43 36.52 16.06 -6.73
N LEU A 44 35.44 15.35 -6.39
CA LEU A 44 34.07 15.82 -6.49
C LEU A 44 33.53 16.12 -5.09
N SER A 45 32.95 17.32 -4.92
CA SER A 45 32.37 17.73 -3.63
C SER A 45 31.02 17.10 -3.40
N LEU A 46 30.78 16.63 -2.16
CA LEU A 46 29.52 16.05 -1.73
C LEU A 46 28.93 16.82 -0.55
N PHE A 47 27.63 17.07 -0.58
CA PHE A 47 26.89 17.52 0.60
C PHE A 47 26.86 16.42 1.69
N PRO A 48 26.69 16.78 2.98
CA PRO A 48 26.66 15.80 4.07
C PRO A 48 25.66 14.66 3.86
N PHE A 49 24.44 14.95 3.41
CA PHE A 49 23.44 13.92 3.12
C PHE A 49 23.86 12.99 1.97
N GLN A 50 24.54 13.50 0.95
CA GLN A 50 25.03 12.70 -0.18
C GLN A 50 26.12 11.72 0.27
N LYS A 51 27.01 12.13 1.21
CA LYS A 51 28.04 11.25 1.81
C LYS A 51 27.39 10.06 2.50
N ILE A 52 26.33 10.32 3.30
CA ILE A 52 25.57 9.26 3.98
C ILE A 52 24.92 8.33 2.96
N LEU A 53 24.25 8.87 1.93
CA LEU A 53 23.58 8.06 0.91
C LEU A 53 24.57 7.20 0.11
N ILE A 54 25.70 7.75 -0.35
CA ILE A 54 26.75 6.97 -1.04
C ILE A 54 27.28 5.85 -0.16
N TYR A 55 27.48 6.11 1.12
CA TYR A 55 27.91 5.08 2.08
C TYR A 55 26.85 3.98 2.20
N MET A 56 25.58 4.32 2.40
CA MET A 56 24.47 3.36 2.53
C MET A 56 24.20 2.57 1.26
N MET A 57 24.30 3.17 0.07
CA MET A 57 24.20 2.48 -1.22
C MET A 57 25.29 1.41 -1.39
N ASN A 58 26.50 1.68 -0.89
CA ASN A 58 27.60 0.70 -0.95
C ASN A 58 27.47 -0.40 0.10
N LEU A 59 26.96 -0.09 1.28
CA LEU A 59 26.83 -1.04 2.40
C LEU A 59 25.71 -2.07 2.18
N ASN A 60 24.55 -1.61 1.67
CA ASN A 60 23.34 -2.42 1.57
C ASN A 60 23.18 -3.08 0.21
N ASN A 61 22.44 -4.19 0.16
CA ASN A 61 22.12 -4.91 -1.07
C ASN A 61 20.82 -4.42 -1.70
N MET A 62 19.89 -3.96 -0.89
CA MET A 62 18.66 -3.28 -1.32
C MET A 62 18.67 -1.83 -0.82
N PHE A 63 18.43 -0.89 -1.72
CA PHE A 63 18.37 0.53 -1.43
C PHE A 63 17.14 1.13 -2.09
N VAL A 64 16.22 1.70 -1.30
CA VAL A 64 15.02 2.37 -1.79
C VAL A 64 15.05 3.83 -1.39
N PHE A 65 15.08 4.73 -2.37
CA PHE A 65 15.23 6.14 -2.15
C PHE A 65 14.06 6.93 -2.70
N ILE A 66 13.28 7.48 -1.80
CA ILE A 66 12.19 8.39 -2.12
C ILE A 66 12.70 9.81 -1.90
N ALA A 67 12.81 10.58 -2.95
CA ALA A 67 13.43 11.89 -2.89
C ALA A 67 12.62 12.95 -3.60
N THR A 68 12.64 14.14 -3.03
CA THR A 68 12.06 15.33 -3.67
C THR A 68 12.60 15.54 -5.07
N ARG A 69 11.78 16.16 -5.90
CA ARG A 69 12.22 16.66 -7.20
C ARG A 69 13.39 17.66 -7.03
N GLY A 70 14.40 17.54 -7.87
CA GLY A 70 15.57 18.45 -7.83
C GLY A 70 16.63 18.13 -6.77
N LEU A 71 16.50 17.08 -5.94
CA LEU A 71 17.51 16.72 -4.92
C LEU A 71 18.82 16.18 -5.51
N GLY A 72 18.87 15.92 -6.82
CA GLY A 72 20.06 15.37 -7.47
C GLY A 72 20.14 13.85 -7.48
N LYS A 73 18.99 13.11 -7.55
CA LYS A 73 18.94 11.66 -7.69
C LYS A 73 19.88 11.14 -8.78
N THR A 74 19.82 11.71 -9.98
CA THR A 74 20.63 11.31 -11.14
C THR A 74 22.12 11.53 -10.89
N TYR A 75 22.51 12.65 -10.25
CA TYR A 75 23.88 12.94 -9.86
C TYR A 75 24.41 11.90 -8.86
N LEU A 76 23.64 11.62 -7.82
CA LEU A 76 24.00 10.62 -6.80
C LEU A 76 24.16 9.22 -7.40
N THR A 77 23.26 8.86 -8.32
CA THR A 77 23.30 7.58 -9.06
C THR A 77 24.56 7.49 -9.92
N ALA A 78 24.90 8.56 -10.64
CA ALA A 78 26.11 8.63 -11.46
C ALA A 78 27.37 8.40 -10.60
N ILE A 79 27.49 9.12 -9.48
CA ILE A 79 28.60 8.98 -8.54
C ILE A 79 28.70 7.55 -7.97
N PHE A 80 27.57 6.99 -7.54
CA PHE A 80 27.55 5.60 -7.06
C PHE A 80 28.03 4.61 -8.13
N CYS A 81 27.53 4.75 -9.36
CA CYS A 81 27.92 3.89 -10.48
C CYS A 81 29.42 3.93 -10.77
N VAL A 82 29.99 5.14 -10.89
CA VAL A 82 31.44 5.27 -11.17
C VAL A 82 32.29 4.78 -10.00
N THR A 83 31.90 5.07 -8.76
CA THR A 83 32.57 4.58 -7.56
C THR A 83 32.62 3.06 -7.53
N ARG A 84 31.48 2.39 -7.82
CA ARG A 84 31.41 0.92 -7.88
C ARG A 84 32.24 0.35 -9.02
N CYS A 85 32.14 0.94 -10.21
CA CYS A 85 32.86 0.46 -11.39
C CYS A 85 34.39 0.55 -11.21
N ILE A 86 34.88 1.60 -10.55
CA ILE A 86 36.32 1.80 -10.36
C ILE A 86 36.85 0.91 -9.21
N LEU A 87 36.22 0.97 -8.03
CA LEU A 87 36.69 0.26 -6.85
C LEU A 87 36.49 -1.26 -6.91
N TYR A 88 35.58 -1.74 -7.77
CA TYR A 88 35.22 -3.16 -7.88
C TYR A 88 35.31 -3.63 -9.34
N PRO A 89 36.49 -4.02 -9.83
CA PRO A 89 36.69 -4.44 -11.22
C PRO A 89 35.70 -5.51 -11.68
N GLY A 90 35.24 -5.42 -12.93
CA GLY A 90 34.25 -6.32 -13.50
C GLY A 90 32.81 -6.08 -13.03
N THR A 91 32.53 -4.94 -12.42
CA THR A 91 31.17 -4.50 -12.06
C THR A 91 30.34 -4.23 -13.32
N LYS A 92 29.11 -4.78 -13.34
CA LYS A 92 28.14 -4.62 -14.44
C LYS A 92 26.90 -3.95 -13.90
N VAL A 93 26.72 -2.66 -14.17
CA VAL A 93 25.54 -1.90 -13.74
C VAL A 93 24.53 -1.87 -14.88
N VAL A 94 23.28 -2.21 -14.58
CA VAL A 94 22.15 -2.06 -15.45
C VAL A 94 21.27 -0.92 -14.90
N LEU A 95 21.14 0.14 -15.70
CA LEU A 95 20.23 1.27 -15.43
C LEU A 95 18.94 1.03 -16.19
N ALA A 96 17.82 0.97 -15.49
CA ALA A 96 16.49 0.82 -16.08
C ALA A 96 15.59 1.98 -15.68
N SER A 97 14.68 2.35 -16.58
CA SER A 97 13.62 3.33 -16.33
C SER A 97 12.42 3.02 -17.23
N GLY A 98 11.32 3.72 -17.03
CA GLY A 98 10.12 3.61 -17.88
C GLY A 98 10.40 3.89 -19.36
N ASN A 99 11.36 4.77 -19.67
CA ASN A 99 11.82 5.00 -21.03
C ASN A 99 13.37 5.07 -21.11
N LYS A 100 13.89 4.77 -22.31
CA LYS A 100 15.34 4.65 -22.54
C LYS A 100 16.08 6.00 -22.41
N LYS A 101 15.42 7.11 -22.72
CA LYS A 101 16.02 8.44 -22.60
C LYS A 101 16.32 8.77 -21.14
N GLN A 102 15.36 8.52 -20.23
CA GLN A 102 15.58 8.72 -18.80
C GLN A 102 16.71 7.84 -18.25
N ALA A 103 16.74 6.55 -18.62
CA ALA A 103 17.83 5.67 -18.22
C ALA A 103 19.20 6.17 -18.71
N GLY A 104 19.25 6.87 -19.85
CA GLY A 104 20.45 7.47 -20.44
C GLY A 104 20.92 8.76 -19.75
N GLU A 105 20.05 9.46 -19.00
CA GLU A 105 20.41 10.71 -18.31
C GLU A 105 21.56 10.54 -17.31
N VAL A 106 21.63 9.35 -16.67
CA VAL A 106 22.74 9.02 -15.78
C VAL A 106 24.07 8.98 -16.53
N LEU A 107 24.08 8.44 -17.76
CA LEU A 107 25.30 8.41 -18.59
C LEU A 107 25.71 9.82 -19.05
N GLY A 108 24.74 10.67 -19.38
CA GLY A 108 25.01 12.07 -19.66
C GLY A 108 25.65 12.80 -18.47
N LYS A 109 25.15 12.49 -17.26
CA LYS A 109 25.72 13.06 -16.02
C LYS A 109 27.13 12.53 -15.75
N ILE A 110 27.44 11.26 -16.07
CA ILE A 110 28.81 10.71 -15.98
C ILE A 110 29.74 11.43 -16.97
N GLU A 111 29.26 11.75 -18.17
CA GLU A 111 30.05 12.49 -19.16
C GLU A 111 30.36 13.93 -18.69
N GLU A 112 29.40 14.62 -18.09
CA GLU A 112 29.64 15.91 -17.44
C GLU A 112 30.71 15.82 -16.32
N LEU A 113 30.58 14.80 -15.45
CA LEU A 113 31.53 14.54 -14.36
C LEU A 113 32.93 14.23 -14.87
N LYS A 114 33.06 13.53 -16.00
CA LYS A 114 34.33 13.26 -16.67
C LYS A 114 35.10 14.55 -17.03
N HIS A 115 34.38 15.58 -17.47
CA HIS A 115 35.02 16.87 -17.79
C HIS A 115 35.53 17.63 -16.56
N THR A 116 34.95 17.38 -15.38
CA THR A 116 35.34 18.04 -14.13
C THR A 116 36.30 17.25 -13.28
N SER A 117 36.44 15.93 -13.51
CA SER A 117 37.31 15.02 -12.76
C SER A 117 38.34 14.35 -13.67
N PRO A 118 39.60 14.84 -13.71
CA PRO A 118 40.67 14.21 -14.50
C PRO A 118 40.98 12.76 -14.11
N ALA A 119 40.71 12.38 -12.86
CA ALA A 119 40.85 11.01 -12.40
C ALA A 119 39.78 10.11 -13.04
N LEU A 120 38.52 10.57 -13.09
CA LEU A 120 37.42 9.83 -13.71
C LEU A 120 37.65 9.67 -15.23
N ASP A 121 38.16 10.72 -15.89
CA ASP A 121 38.48 10.66 -17.33
C ASP A 121 39.47 9.54 -17.65
N LYS A 122 40.51 9.35 -16.81
CA LYS A 122 41.49 8.27 -16.98
C LYS A 122 40.95 6.87 -16.77
N GLU A 123 39.88 6.72 -15.97
CA GLU A 123 39.27 5.41 -15.66
C GLU A 123 38.30 4.95 -16.76
N ILE A 124 37.69 5.90 -17.49
CA ILE A 124 36.70 5.62 -18.53
C ILE A 124 37.38 5.34 -19.86
N GLN A 125 37.08 4.20 -20.47
CA GLN A 125 37.56 3.83 -21.81
C GLN A 125 36.77 4.56 -22.91
N TYR A 126 35.44 4.53 -22.84
CA TYR A 126 34.56 5.26 -23.73
C TYR A 126 33.13 5.37 -23.16
N ILE A 127 32.37 6.37 -23.63
CA ILE A 127 30.93 6.51 -23.41
C ILE A 127 30.25 6.56 -24.80
N LYS A 128 29.19 5.75 -24.98
CA LYS A 128 28.32 5.78 -26.16
C LYS A 128 26.90 6.11 -25.71
N GLN A 129 26.26 7.05 -26.39
CA GLN A 129 24.91 7.52 -26.09
C GLN A 129 24.00 7.50 -27.32
N SER A 130 24.17 6.50 -28.20
CA SER A 130 23.26 6.33 -29.35
C SER A 130 21.92 5.72 -28.90
N LEU A 131 20.87 5.93 -29.69
CA LEU A 131 19.54 5.40 -29.39
C LEU A 131 19.53 3.87 -29.14
N ASP A 132 20.40 3.13 -29.83
CA ASP A 132 20.47 1.68 -29.72
C ASP A 132 21.46 1.19 -28.68
N ASN A 133 22.49 1.96 -28.38
CA ASN A 133 23.56 1.56 -27.49
C ASN A 133 23.96 2.69 -26.55
N GLN A 134 23.50 2.60 -25.31
CA GLN A 134 23.82 3.53 -24.22
C GLN A 134 24.67 2.80 -23.19
N ILE A 135 25.98 3.04 -23.22
CA ILE A 135 26.96 2.34 -22.41
C ILE A 135 28.15 3.22 -22.04
N CYS A 136 28.61 3.13 -20.80
CA CYS A 136 29.90 3.62 -20.33
C CYS A 136 30.79 2.42 -19.97
N MET A 137 31.96 2.32 -20.61
CA MET A 137 32.95 1.25 -20.41
C MET A 137 34.16 1.78 -19.66
N PHE A 138 34.64 1.02 -18.67
CA PHE A 138 35.82 1.33 -17.88
C PHE A 138 37.02 0.46 -18.27
N ASN A 139 38.25 0.98 -18.08
CA ASN A 139 39.49 0.30 -18.40
C ASN A 139 39.68 -1.03 -17.64
N ASN A 140 39.03 -1.20 -16.48
CA ASN A 140 39.09 -2.40 -15.64
C ASN A 140 38.03 -3.46 -15.99
N GLY A 141 37.35 -3.33 -17.14
CA GLY A 141 36.31 -4.25 -17.61
C GLY A 141 34.93 -4.08 -16.96
N SER A 142 34.75 -3.07 -16.12
CA SER A 142 33.42 -2.69 -15.60
C SER A 142 32.64 -1.91 -16.65
N PHE A 143 31.33 -1.98 -16.60
CA PHE A 143 30.48 -1.14 -17.46
C PHE A 143 29.17 -0.72 -16.78
N ILE A 144 28.59 0.35 -17.31
CA ILE A 144 27.27 0.86 -16.98
C ILE A 144 26.45 0.89 -18.27
N GLY A 145 25.35 0.14 -18.32
CA GLY A 145 24.49 0.08 -19.51
C GLY A 145 23.06 0.49 -19.20
N ALA A 146 22.48 1.36 -20.02
CA ALA A 146 21.08 1.76 -19.90
C ALA A 146 20.16 0.84 -20.71
N THR A 147 18.93 0.63 -20.19
CA THR A 147 17.90 -0.18 -20.83
C THR A 147 16.50 0.32 -20.47
N THR A 148 15.51 -0.12 -21.24
CA THR A 148 14.09 0.05 -20.88
C THR A 148 13.65 -1.06 -19.94
N SER A 149 12.46 -0.92 -19.35
CA SER A 149 11.86 -1.96 -18.51
C SER A 149 11.17 -3.10 -19.28
N GLY A 150 10.93 -2.93 -20.58
CA GLY A 150 10.19 -3.90 -21.41
C GLY A 150 11.00 -5.09 -21.93
N ASP A 151 10.37 -5.93 -22.74
CA ASP A 151 10.94 -7.21 -23.26
C ASP A 151 12.27 -7.06 -24.01
N GLY A 152 12.53 -5.92 -24.65
CA GLY A 152 13.82 -5.61 -25.29
C GLY A 152 15.02 -5.57 -24.34
N ALA A 153 14.79 -5.58 -23.03
CA ALA A 153 15.83 -5.67 -22.00
C ALA A 153 16.27 -7.12 -21.70
N ARG A 154 15.49 -8.13 -22.13
CA ARG A 154 15.79 -9.54 -21.85
C ARG A 154 17.17 -9.94 -22.41
N GLY A 155 17.88 -10.76 -21.67
CA GLY A 155 19.23 -11.25 -22.04
C GLY A 155 20.38 -10.40 -21.55
N LYS A 156 20.18 -9.19 -21.05
CA LYS A 156 21.22 -8.42 -20.37
C LYS A 156 21.54 -9.04 -19.00
N ARG A 157 22.80 -8.93 -18.57
CA ARG A 157 23.29 -9.46 -17.30
C ARG A 157 23.98 -8.35 -16.54
N GLY A 158 23.69 -8.26 -15.26
CA GLY A 158 24.31 -7.32 -14.33
C GLY A 158 24.50 -7.91 -12.95
N ASN A 159 25.25 -7.24 -12.12
CA ASN A 159 25.36 -7.50 -10.69
C ASN A 159 24.89 -6.31 -9.84
N ILE A 160 24.55 -5.20 -10.48
CA ILE A 160 23.85 -4.07 -9.89
C ILE A 160 22.72 -3.68 -10.84
N LEU A 161 21.50 -3.65 -10.32
CA LEU A 161 20.31 -3.13 -11.00
C LEU A 161 19.89 -1.83 -10.33
N ILE A 162 19.71 -0.79 -11.11
CA ILE A 162 19.17 0.49 -10.66
C ILE A 162 17.91 0.78 -11.48
N ILE A 163 16.80 0.97 -10.81
CA ILE A 163 15.54 1.36 -11.45
C ILE A 163 15.25 2.80 -11.06
N ASP A 164 15.48 3.70 -12.01
CA ASP A 164 15.22 5.13 -11.83
C ASP A 164 13.77 5.46 -12.21
N GLU A 165 13.13 6.34 -11.45
CA GLU A 165 11.70 6.65 -11.50
C GLU A 165 10.86 5.36 -11.53
N PHE A 166 11.11 4.45 -10.57
CA PHE A 166 10.50 3.12 -10.59
C PHE A 166 8.96 3.14 -10.44
N ARG A 167 8.36 4.27 -10.04
CA ARG A 167 6.91 4.50 -10.08
C ARG A 167 6.33 4.43 -11.50
N LEU A 168 7.15 4.70 -12.54
CA LEU A 168 6.75 4.63 -13.94
C LEU A 168 6.98 3.25 -14.56
N VAL A 169 7.58 2.33 -13.82
CA VAL A 169 7.86 0.96 -14.24
C VAL A 169 6.79 0.02 -13.68
N LYS A 170 6.20 -0.83 -14.51
CA LYS A 170 5.23 -1.82 -14.04
C LYS A 170 5.92 -2.85 -13.15
N GLU A 171 5.28 -3.22 -12.06
CA GLU A 171 5.80 -4.22 -11.12
C GLU A 171 6.14 -5.54 -11.82
N LYS A 172 5.26 -6.00 -12.72
CA LYS A 172 5.48 -7.21 -13.53
C LYS A 172 6.80 -7.14 -14.30
N ASP A 173 7.11 -6.01 -14.93
CA ASP A 173 8.34 -5.83 -15.71
C ASP A 173 9.56 -5.79 -14.80
N ALA A 174 9.46 -5.11 -13.64
CA ALA A 174 10.52 -5.12 -12.64
C ALA A 174 10.84 -6.53 -12.15
N ASN A 175 9.81 -7.32 -11.81
CA ASN A 175 9.98 -8.67 -11.26
C ASN A 175 10.34 -9.73 -12.32
N MET A 176 9.73 -9.69 -13.53
CA MET A 176 9.88 -10.75 -14.55
C MET A 176 10.95 -10.46 -15.61
N VAL A 177 11.35 -9.20 -15.79
CA VAL A 177 12.34 -8.80 -16.82
C VAL A 177 13.63 -8.30 -16.18
N LEU A 178 13.55 -7.32 -15.25
CA LEU A 178 14.72 -6.64 -14.72
C LEU A 178 15.45 -7.44 -13.63
N LYS A 179 14.75 -7.92 -12.61
CA LYS A 179 15.39 -8.71 -11.52
C LYS A 179 16.10 -9.97 -12.00
N PRO A 180 15.60 -10.74 -12.97
CA PRO A 180 16.33 -11.90 -13.51
C PRO A 180 17.70 -11.56 -14.14
N MET A 181 17.99 -10.29 -14.44
CA MET A 181 19.33 -9.87 -14.89
C MET A 181 20.40 -10.04 -13.82
N LEU A 182 20.02 -10.06 -12.55
CA LEU A 182 20.90 -10.22 -11.39
C LEU A 182 21.20 -11.68 -11.02
N THR A 183 21.09 -12.62 -11.94
CA THR A 183 21.28 -14.06 -11.63
C THR A 183 22.71 -14.46 -11.33
N ALA A 184 23.71 -13.72 -11.82
CA ALA A 184 25.11 -14.05 -11.64
C ALA A 184 25.81 -13.01 -10.73
N PRO A 185 26.52 -13.44 -9.68
CA PRO A 185 27.33 -12.54 -8.88
C PRO A 185 28.53 -12.04 -9.67
N ARG A 186 29.13 -10.94 -9.21
CA ARG A 186 30.37 -10.41 -9.77
C ARG A 186 31.50 -11.43 -9.64
N ARG A 187 32.15 -11.76 -10.75
CA ARG A 187 33.29 -12.68 -10.80
C ARG A 187 34.51 -12.00 -11.46
N PRO A 188 35.31 -11.27 -10.71
CA PRO A 188 36.52 -10.67 -11.24
C PRO A 188 37.56 -11.77 -11.61
N PRO A 189 38.45 -11.51 -12.59
CA PRO A 189 39.36 -12.52 -13.13
C PRO A 189 40.28 -13.20 -12.09
N PHE A 190 40.60 -12.52 -10.98
CA PHE A 190 41.47 -13.12 -9.93
C PHE A 190 40.84 -14.34 -9.25
N LEU A 191 39.50 -14.48 -9.24
CA LEU A 191 38.79 -15.63 -8.69
C LEU A 191 39.06 -16.94 -9.47
N ASN A 192 39.66 -16.87 -10.66
CA ASN A 192 40.06 -18.03 -11.42
C ASN A 192 41.36 -18.64 -10.90
N LYS A 193 42.10 -17.97 -10.00
CA LYS A 193 43.29 -18.48 -9.37
C LYS A 193 42.92 -19.37 -8.20
N GLU A 194 43.66 -20.51 -8.02
CA GLU A 194 43.37 -21.51 -6.99
C GLU A 194 43.38 -20.91 -5.56
N GLU A 195 44.27 -19.96 -5.30
CA GLU A 195 44.41 -19.26 -4.01
C GLU A 195 43.14 -18.49 -3.58
N TYR A 196 42.26 -18.13 -4.55
CA TYR A 196 41.00 -17.36 -4.30
C TYR A 196 39.74 -18.18 -4.52
N LYS A 197 39.83 -19.49 -4.70
CA LYS A 197 38.68 -20.37 -4.97
C LYS A 197 37.57 -20.29 -3.93
N ASN A 198 37.92 -20.09 -2.67
CA ASN A 198 36.99 -19.98 -1.54
C ASN A 198 36.68 -18.51 -1.15
N TYR A 199 37.07 -17.54 -1.99
CA TYR A 199 36.81 -16.16 -1.70
C TYR A 199 35.29 -15.88 -1.73
N PRO A 200 34.70 -15.23 -0.71
CA PRO A 200 33.25 -15.00 -0.66
C PRO A 200 32.79 -14.11 -1.82
N LEU A 201 31.80 -14.60 -2.54
CA LEU A 201 31.21 -13.83 -3.62
C LEU A 201 30.36 -12.68 -3.07
N GLU A 202 30.47 -11.52 -3.71
CA GLU A 202 29.66 -10.37 -3.38
C GLU A 202 28.21 -10.60 -3.83
N GLN A 203 27.23 -10.27 -2.98
CA GLN A 203 25.82 -10.31 -3.33
C GLN A 203 25.48 -9.20 -4.31
N ASN A 204 24.56 -9.47 -5.22
CA ASN A 204 24.05 -8.49 -6.16
C ASN A 204 23.27 -7.37 -5.44
N LYS A 205 23.15 -6.21 -6.09
CA LYS A 205 22.48 -5.03 -5.51
C LYS A 205 21.31 -4.58 -6.35
N GLU A 206 20.25 -4.17 -5.64
CA GLU A 206 19.05 -3.56 -6.22
C GLU A 206 18.85 -2.17 -5.63
N LEU A 207 18.78 -1.16 -6.49
CA LEU A 207 18.53 0.23 -6.11
C LEU A 207 17.27 0.72 -6.81
N TYR A 208 16.37 1.33 -6.06
CA TYR A 208 15.09 1.86 -6.51
C TYR A 208 15.02 3.34 -6.14
N LEU A 209 14.87 4.21 -7.13
CA LEU A 209 14.83 5.65 -6.93
C LEU A 209 13.56 6.23 -7.55
N SER A 210 12.84 7.07 -6.82
CA SER A 210 11.66 7.77 -7.31
C SER A 210 11.29 8.94 -6.39
N SER A 211 10.31 9.75 -6.81
CA SER A 211 9.49 10.54 -5.90
C SER A 211 8.45 9.64 -5.22
N ALA A 212 7.80 10.14 -4.16
CA ALA A 212 6.66 9.44 -3.56
C ALA A 212 5.49 9.34 -4.54
N TYR A 213 4.59 8.40 -4.29
CA TYR A 213 3.45 8.12 -5.15
C TYR A 213 2.23 7.70 -4.31
N TYR A 214 1.23 7.08 -4.91
CA TYR A 214 0.06 6.59 -4.20
C TYR A 214 0.37 5.34 -3.36
N LYS A 215 -0.23 5.21 -2.17
CA LYS A 215 -0.08 4.03 -1.29
C LYS A 215 -0.66 2.75 -1.89
N SER A 216 -1.56 2.87 -2.86
CA SER A 216 -2.07 1.73 -3.63
C SER A 216 -1.08 1.15 -4.63
N SER A 217 0.07 1.79 -4.85
CA SER A 217 1.06 1.38 -5.84
C SER A 217 2.13 0.46 -5.25
N TRP A 218 2.71 -0.41 -6.10
CA TRP A 218 3.82 -1.27 -5.72
C TRP A 218 5.08 -0.51 -5.23
N VAL A 219 5.15 0.81 -5.50
CA VAL A 219 6.19 1.71 -4.99
C VAL A 219 6.13 1.79 -3.47
N TRP A 220 4.92 1.91 -2.91
CA TRP A 220 4.69 1.87 -1.47
C TRP A 220 5.04 0.51 -0.88
N ASP A 221 4.60 -0.57 -1.50
CA ASP A 221 4.88 -1.92 -1.03
C ASP A 221 6.38 -2.20 -1.01
N LYS A 222 7.12 -1.76 -2.03
CA LYS A 222 8.57 -1.87 -2.08
C LYS A 222 9.26 -1.05 -1.00
N PHE A 223 8.81 0.19 -0.79
CA PHE A 223 9.32 1.07 0.26
C PHE A 223 9.07 0.48 1.65
N TYR A 224 7.86 0.03 1.92
CA TYR A 224 7.47 -0.59 3.18
C TYR A 224 8.21 -1.90 3.45
N SER A 225 8.35 -2.75 2.44
CA SER A 225 9.15 -3.98 2.53
C SER A 225 10.62 -3.69 2.86
N ALA A 226 11.19 -2.61 2.30
CA ALA A 226 12.56 -2.19 2.63
C ALA A 226 12.68 -1.70 4.07
N ILE A 227 11.68 -0.94 4.59
CA ILE A 227 11.63 -0.55 6.01
C ILE A 227 11.63 -1.80 6.89
N LYS A 228 10.75 -2.76 6.61
CA LYS A 228 10.65 -3.99 7.38
C LYS A 228 11.97 -4.75 7.41
N THR A 229 12.60 -4.96 6.25
CA THR A 229 13.91 -5.63 6.16
C THR A 229 15.00 -4.87 6.93
N MET A 230 15.00 -3.54 6.86
CA MET A 230 15.95 -2.69 7.61
C MET A 230 15.75 -2.81 9.12
N CYS A 231 14.51 -2.80 9.60
CA CYS A 231 14.19 -2.95 11.03
C CYS A 231 14.52 -4.34 11.57
N GLU A 232 14.44 -5.36 10.73
CA GLU A 232 14.84 -6.75 11.05
C GLU A 232 16.37 -6.97 11.01
N GLY A 233 17.18 -5.93 10.75
CA GLY A 233 18.63 -6.00 10.66
C GLY A 233 19.15 -6.59 9.34
N GLY A 234 18.30 -6.71 8.32
CA GLY A 234 18.69 -7.14 6.98
C GLY A 234 19.50 -6.09 6.22
N LYS A 235 20.16 -6.50 5.13
CA LYS A 235 20.99 -5.60 4.29
C LYS A 235 20.13 -4.75 3.35
N ALA A 236 19.22 -3.99 3.93
CA ALA A 236 18.39 -3.01 3.23
C ALA A 236 18.55 -1.64 3.87
N PHE A 237 18.39 -0.59 3.07
CA PHE A 237 18.28 0.78 3.54
C PHE A 237 17.22 1.49 2.73
N THR A 238 16.41 2.28 3.41
CA THR A 238 15.41 3.13 2.78
C THR A 238 15.32 4.48 3.48
N CYS A 239 15.06 5.52 2.73
CA CYS A 239 14.79 6.85 3.27
C CYS A 239 13.89 7.65 2.32
N ALA A 240 13.19 8.63 2.91
CA ALA A 240 12.42 9.63 2.21
C ALA A 240 12.97 11.02 2.57
N ILE A 241 13.41 11.80 1.58
CA ILE A 241 14.02 13.12 1.80
C ILE A 241 13.16 14.21 1.13
N PRO A 242 12.53 15.10 1.93
CA PRO A 242 11.70 16.20 1.44
C PRO A 242 12.53 17.39 0.92
N TYR A 243 11.84 18.34 0.27
CA TYR A 243 12.41 19.54 -0.35
C TYR A 243 13.22 20.44 0.59
N ILE A 244 12.97 20.39 1.89
CA ILE A 244 13.69 21.18 2.89
C ILE A 244 15.19 20.94 2.78
N CYS A 245 15.61 19.68 2.61
CA CYS A 245 17.01 19.34 2.41
C CYS A 245 17.61 20.00 1.16
N SER A 246 16.84 20.12 0.07
CA SER A 246 17.29 20.80 -1.15
C SER A 246 17.40 22.32 -0.97
N LEU A 247 16.49 22.93 -0.20
CA LEU A 247 16.55 24.36 0.13
C LEU A 247 17.74 24.69 1.01
N ASP A 248 17.97 23.91 2.08
CA ASP A 248 19.05 24.15 3.05
C ASP A 248 20.44 24.06 2.40
N HIS A 249 20.58 23.28 1.34
CA HIS A 249 21.83 23.13 0.60
C HIS A 249 21.91 24.00 -0.68
N GLY A 250 20.91 24.88 -0.91
CA GLY A 250 20.88 25.77 -2.09
C GLY A 250 20.73 25.05 -3.43
N ILE A 251 20.27 23.79 -3.42
CA ILE A 251 20.03 22.99 -4.63
C ILE A 251 18.70 23.41 -5.30
N LEU A 252 17.71 23.79 -4.49
CA LEU A 252 16.41 24.27 -4.93
C LEU A 252 16.23 25.73 -4.47
N LEU A 253 15.74 26.58 -5.36
CA LEU A 253 15.41 27.97 -5.05
C LEU A 253 13.98 28.07 -4.51
N ARG A 254 13.77 28.92 -3.50
CA ARG A 254 12.46 29.11 -2.86
C ARG A 254 11.38 29.59 -3.84
N ASP A 255 11.70 30.56 -4.68
CA ASP A 255 10.76 31.10 -5.67
C ASP A 255 10.27 30.03 -6.65
N LYS A 256 11.18 29.14 -7.08
CA LYS A 256 10.83 28.00 -7.94
C LYS A 256 9.91 27.02 -7.22
N LEU A 257 10.16 26.74 -5.96
CA LEU A 257 9.30 25.87 -5.13
C LEU A 257 7.89 26.42 -4.99
N GLU A 258 7.75 27.72 -4.73
CA GLU A 258 6.45 28.39 -4.57
C GLU A 258 5.66 28.40 -5.89
N GLN A 259 6.35 28.60 -7.01
CA GLN A 259 5.74 28.49 -8.33
C GLN A 259 5.24 27.06 -8.59
N ASP A 260 6.10 26.06 -8.41
CA ASP A 260 5.75 24.65 -8.65
C ASP A 260 4.62 24.18 -7.71
N ARG A 261 4.54 24.71 -6.49
CA ARG A 261 3.42 24.42 -5.57
C ARG A 261 2.08 24.91 -6.11
N LYS A 262 2.05 26.08 -6.77
CA LYS A 262 0.85 26.63 -7.41
C LYS A 262 0.45 25.83 -8.66
N ASP A 263 1.45 25.42 -9.43
CA ASP A 263 1.22 24.76 -10.72
C ASP A 263 0.80 23.29 -10.58
N LEU A 264 1.30 22.57 -9.57
CA LEU A 264 1.07 21.13 -9.39
C LEU A 264 -0.21 20.79 -8.63
N GLY A 265 -0.72 21.70 -7.81
CA GLY A 265 -1.76 21.39 -6.83
C GLY A 265 -1.23 20.62 -5.61
N GLU A 266 -2.03 20.54 -4.55
CA GLU A 266 -1.58 20.10 -3.23
C GLU A 266 -1.09 18.64 -3.19
N ILE A 267 -1.86 17.71 -3.76
CA ILE A 267 -1.52 16.27 -3.74
C ILE A 267 -0.22 15.99 -4.49
N ALA A 268 -0.08 16.54 -5.70
CA ALA A 268 1.13 16.37 -6.48
C ALA A 268 2.35 17.02 -5.79
N PHE A 269 2.16 18.17 -5.13
CA PHE A 269 3.21 18.81 -4.34
C PHE A 269 3.65 17.95 -3.15
N LEU A 270 2.71 17.33 -2.43
CA LEU A 270 3.02 16.41 -1.33
C LEU A 270 3.87 15.22 -1.82
N MET A 271 3.53 14.63 -2.95
CA MET A 271 4.26 13.48 -3.51
C MET A 271 5.62 13.88 -4.09
N GLU A 272 5.68 14.94 -4.91
CA GLU A 272 6.90 15.33 -5.65
C GLU A 272 7.92 16.09 -4.82
N TYR A 273 7.45 16.90 -3.84
CA TYR A 273 8.31 17.75 -3.04
C TYR A 273 8.41 17.37 -1.57
N CYS A 274 7.33 16.94 -0.94
CA CYS A 274 7.37 16.58 0.48
C CYS A 274 7.79 15.12 0.73
N ALA A 275 7.96 14.30 -0.33
CA ALA A 275 8.25 12.88 -0.25
C ALA A 275 7.21 12.10 0.59
N ILE A 276 5.95 12.53 0.55
CA ILE A 276 4.82 11.94 1.28
C ILE A 276 4.02 11.06 0.33
N PHE A 277 3.83 9.81 0.72
CA PHE A 277 2.94 8.88 -0.01
C PHE A 277 1.49 9.26 0.24
N TYR A 278 0.73 9.41 -0.84
CA TYR A 278 -0.68 9.76 -0.76
C TYR A 278 -1.56 8.52 -0.67
N GLY A 279 -2.63 8.58 0.14
CA GLY A 279 -3.45 7.42 0.49
C GLY A 279 -4.49 7.02 -0.55
N GLU A 280 -4.86 7.88 -1.50
CA GLU A 280 -5.85 7.59 -2.54
C GLU A 280 -5.23 6.99 -3.80
N ALA A 281 -6.02 6.21 -4.57
CA ALA A 281 -5.67 5.80 -5.93
C ALA A 281 -5.69 7.01 -6.89
N GLU A 282 -4.98 6.93 -7.99
CA GLU A 282 -4.87 8.02 -8.97
C GLU A 282 -6.24 8.44 -9.52
N ASN A 283 -7.10 7.45 -9.86
CA ASN A 283 -8.45 7.62 -10.34
C ASN A 283 -9.49 7.16 -9.29
N ALA A 284 -9.29 7.54 -8.02
CA ALA A 284 -10.21 7.17 -6.96
C ALA A 284 -11.58 7.82 -7.16
N TYR A 285 -12.64 7.00 -7.15
CA TYR A 285 -14.03 7.48 -7.20
C TYR A 285 -14.46 8.10 -5.87
N PHE A 286 -14.01 7.50 -4.75
CA PHE A 286 -14.27 7.97 -3.41
C PHE A 286 -13.07 8.74 -2.87
N LYS A 287 -13.28 9.96 -2.40
CA LYS A 287 -12.21 10.83 -1.91
C LYS A 287 -12.00 10.68 -0.41
N SER A 288 -10.74 10.72 0.02
CA SER A 288 -10.34 10.59 1.41
C SER A 288 -11.02 11.63 2.31
N ASP A 289 -11.03 12.89 1.87
CA ASP A 289 -11.63 13.98 2.64
C ASP A 289 -13.14 13.80 2.84
N GLU A 290 -13.85 13.29 1.81
CA GLU A 290 -15.29 13.03 1.90
C GLU A 290 -15.60 11.96 2.93
N LEU A 291 -14.85 10.84 2.94
CA LEU A 291 -15.01 9.76 3.91
C LEU A 291 -14.58 10.16 5.31
N ASN A 292 -13.47 10.89 5.45
CA ASN A 292 -13.01 11.39 6.75
C ASN A 292 -14.02 12.36 7.37
N ASN A 293 -14.71 13.17 6.57
CA ASN A 293 -15.81 14.01 7.06
C ASN A 293 -17.01 13.21 7.58
N CYS A 294 -17.15 11.93 7.21
CA CYS A 294 -18.17 11.03 7.74
C CYS A 294 -17.76 10.38 9.09
N ARG A 295 -16.49 10.46 9.51
CA ARG A 295 -15.95 9.83 10.73
C ARG A 295 -16.27 10.65 11.98
N VAL A 296 -17.50 10.51 12.50
CA VAL A 296 -18.01 11.34 13.59
C VAL A 296 -18.49 10.54 14.80
N LEU A 297 -18.62 9.21 14.68
CA LEU A 297 -19.15 8.36 15.74
C LEU A 297 -18.05 7.96 16.71
N LYS A 298 -18.25 8.26 18.00
CA LYS A 298 -17.30 7.90 19.07
C LYS A 298 -17.65 6.59 19.78
N LYS A 299 -18.84 6.05 19.55
CA LYS A 299 -19.34 4.86 20.22
C LYS A 299 -19.61 3.75 19.23
N ALA A 300 -18.89 2.64 19.38
CA ALA A 300 -19.09 1.42 18.62
C ALA A 300 -20.12 0.50 19.33
N PHE A 301 -20.71 -0.40 18.57
CA PHE A 301 -21.44 -1.55 19.07
C PHE A 301 -20.46 -2.71 19.31
N TYR A 302 -20.73 -3.53 20.33
CA TYR A 302 -19.92 -4.73 20.63
C TYR A 302 -20.86 -5.92 20.78
N PRO A 303 -20.85 -6.89 19.84
CA PRO A 303 -21.65 -8.12 19.96
C PRO A 303 -21.35 -8.87 21.25
N LEU A 304 -22.32 -9.64 21.72
CA LEU A 304 -22.15 -10.47 22.91
C LEU A 304 -21.18 -11.63 22.62
N LYS A 305 -20.23 -11.85 23.53
CA LYS A 305 -19.44 -13.08 23.56
C LYS A 305 -20.28 -14.23 24.12
N GLU A 306 -19.88 -15.46 23.90
CA GLU A 306 -20.61 -16.65 24.30
C GLU A 306 -20.87 -16.68 25.82
N TRP A 307 -19.85 -16.39 26.61
CA TRP A 307 -19.96 -16.32 28.08
C TRP A 307 -20.86 -15.17 28.56
N GLU A 308 -20.82 -14.01 27.88
CA GLU A 308 -21.68 -12.85 28.20
C GLU A 308 -23.15 -13.14 27.85
N TYR A 309 -23.39 -13.91 26.79
CA TYR A 309 -24.73 -14.32 26.41
C TYR A 309 -25.34 -15.29 27.42
N ARG A 310 -24.54 -16.21 27.96
CA ARG A 310 -24.98 -17.22 28.98
C ARG A 310 -25.22 -16.57 30.35
N ASP A 311 -24.51 -15.50 30.71
CA ASP A 311 -24.76 -14.78 31.95
C ASP A 311 -25.88 -13.75 31.77
N GLU A 312 -27.05 -14.02 32.38
CA GLU A 312 -28.28 -13.25 32.16
C GLU A 312 -28.14 -11.78 32.58
N GLU A 313 -27.38 -11.47 33.64
CA GLU A 313 -27.19 -10.13 34.13
C GLU A 313 -26.30 -9.31 33.16
N THR A 314 -25.19 -9.89 32.77
CA THR A 314 -24.26 -9.28 31.78
C THR A 314 -24.93 -9.09 30.44
N ARG A 315 -25.69 -10.11 29.97
CA ARG A 315 -26.48 -10.02 28.74
C ARG A 315 -27.44 -8.85 28.75
N LYS A 316 -28.29 -8.73 29.78
CA LYS A 316 -29.23 -7.60 29.93
C LYS A 316 -28.54 -6.25 29.98
N LYS A 317 -27.39 -6.17 30.62
CA LYS A 317 -26.59 -4.91 30.67
C LYS A 317 -26.00 -4.56 29.31
N LYS A 318 -25.42 -5.53 28.62
CA LYS A 318 -24.80 -5.31 27.30
C LYS A 318 -25.83 -5.02 26.21
N MET A 319 -26.97 -5.64 26.20
CA MET A 319 -28.05 -5.30 25.25
C MET A 319 -28.52 -3.85 25.38
N LYS A 320 -28.35 -3.24 26.57
CA LYS A 320 -28.63 -1.81 26.78
C LYS A 320 -27.48 -0.88 26.40
N GLN A 321 -26.37 -1.39 25.87
CA GLN A 321 -25.21 -0.55 25.48
C GLN A 321 -25.58 0.51 24.42
N MET A 322 -26.52 0.16 23.52
CA MET A 322 -27.01 1.01 22.45
C MET A 322 -28.52 0.84 22.30
N PRO A 323 -29.34 1.49 23.15
CA PRO A 323 -30.79 1.33 23.11
C PRO A 323 -31.36 1.69 21.74
N LYS A 324 -32.31 0.88 21.25
CA LYS A 324 -33.03 1.16 20.01
C LYS A 324 -33.97 2.35 20.23
N LEU A 325 -33.87 3.36 19.37
CA LEU A 325 -34.73 4.54 19.43
C LEU A 325 -36.07 4.28 18.74
N LYS A 326 -37.05 5.12 19.03
CA LYS A 326 -38.33 5.10 18.33
C LYS A 326 -38.10 5.39 16.85
N ASP A 327 -38.72 4.61 15.97
CA ASP A 327 -38.62 4.73 14.51
C ASP A 327 -37.20 4.48 13.94
N GLU A 328 -36.26 3.96 14.75
CA GLU A 328 -34.96 3.47 14.31
C GLU A 328 -35.10 2.12 13.61
N TRP A 329 -34.45 1.98 12.45
CA TRP A 329 -34.21 0.68 11.82
C TRP A 329 -32.78 0.25 12.05
N ARG A 330 -32.58 -1.05 12.21
CA ARG A 330 -31.25 -1.67 12.30
C ARG A 330 -31.09 -2.71 11.22
N ILE A 331 -30.02 -2.61 10.47
CA ILE A 331 -29.76 -3.51 9.36
C ILE A 331 -28.38 -4.14 9.48
N ILE A 332 -28.28 -5.37 8.95
CA ILE A 332 -27.01 -6.08 8.78
C ILE A 332 -26.75 -6.22 7.30
N SER A 333 -25.52 -6.00 6.90
CA SER A 333 -25.05 -6.27 5.54
C SER A 333 -24.00 -7.35 5.56
N ALA A 334 -24.10 -8.33 4.67
CA ALA A 334 -23.18 -9.44 4.57
C ALA A 334 -22.68 -9.63 3.13
N ASP A 335 -21.38 -9.47 2.94
CA ASP A 335 -20.63 -9.90 1.77
C ASP A 335 -19.97 -11.22 2.12
N ILE A 336 -20.21 -12.30 1.34
CA ILE A 336 -19.92 -13.68 1.73
C ILE A 336 -18.82 -14.28 0.88
N ALA A 337 -17.77 -14.83 1.53
CA ALA A 337 -16.74 -15.66 0.94
C ALA A 337 -16.55 -16.96 1.75
N ILE A 338 -16.09 -18.04 1.12
CA ILE A 338 -15.86 -19.34 1.78
C ILE A 338 -14.39 -19.78 1.67
N GLU A 339 -13.66 -19.38 0.64
CA GLU A 339 -12.31 -19.87 0.42
C GLU A 339 -11.31 -19.34 1.45
N GLU A 340 -10.52 -20.24 2.03
CA GLU A 340 -9.46 -19.91 2.97
C GLU A 340 -8.17 -19.53 2.23
N GLY A 341 -7.50 -18.45 2.63
CA GLY A 341 -6.18 -18.09 2.11
C GLY A 341 -5.82 -16.61 2.24
N LYS A 342 -4.52 -16.30 2.17
CA LYS A 342 -4.03 -14.91 2.27
C LYS A 342 -4.41 -14.02 1.07
N GLN A 343 -4.81 -14.63 -0.04
CA GLN A 343 -5.18 -13.92 -1.29
C GLN A 343 -6.66 -14.03 -1.61
N ASN A 344 -7.45 -14.76 -0.80
CA ASN A 344 -8.88 -14.99 -1.02
C ASN A 344 -9.71 -13.92 -0.30
N ASP A 345 -10.93 -13.70 -0.77
CA ASP A 345 -11.86 -12.72 -0.24
C ASP A 345 -12.30 -13.09 1.19
N ASN A 346 -12.61 -12.08 2.00
CA ASN A 346 -13.14 -12.26 3.34
C ASN A 346 -14.66 -12.11 3.34
N SER A 347 -15.34 -12.85 4.20
CA SER A 347 -16.72 -12.51 4.56
C SER A 347 -16.72 -11.29 5.47
N ILE A 348 -17.54 -10.30 5.16
CA ILE A 348 -17.64 -9.06 5.92
C ILE A 348 -19.08 -8.83 6.36
N TYR A 349 -19.27 -8.60 7.67
CA TYR A 349 -20.57 -8.26 8.24
C TYR A 349 -20.53 -6.83 8.78
N THR A 350 -21.48 -6.00 8.32
CA THR A 350 -21.56 -4.59 8.68
C THR A 350 -22.89 -4.30 9.37
N LEU A 351 -22.87 -3.69 10.55
CA LEU A 351 -24.05 -3.31 11.33
C LEU A 351 -24.31 -1.81 11.21
N ILE A 352 -25.48 -1.45 10.75
CA ILE A 352 -25.86 -0.06 10.44
C ILE A 352 -27.16 0.30 11.16
N ARG A 353 -27.14 1.42 11.87
CA ARG A 353 -28.34 2.06 12.42
C ARG A 353 -28.86 3.09 11.43
N LEU A 354 -30.15 3.06 11.18
CA LEU A 354 -30.84 4.02 10.33
C LEU A 354 -31.70 4.91 11.22
N LEU A 355 -31.28 6.14 11.41
CA LEU A 355 -31.96 7.11 12.26
C LEU A 355 -32.79 8.07 11.39
N PRO A 356 -34.07 8.28 11.71
CA PRO A 356 -34.93 9.19 10.94
C PRO A 356 -34.33 10.59 10.77
N ASN A 357 -34.38 11.12 9.55
CA ASN A 357 -33.87 12.44 9.20
C ASN A 357 -34.75 13.05 8.06
N GLY A 358 -35.95 13.46 8.41
CA GLY A 358 -36.97 13.84 7.45
C GLY A 358 -37.49 12.61 6.70
N ASP A 359 -37.48 12.66 5.38
CA ASP A 359 -37.83 11.57 4.47
C ASP A 359 -36.72 10.58 4.18
N LYS A 360 -35.58 10.74 4.84
CA LYS A 360 -34.37 9.92 4.71
C LYS A 360 -33.86 9.42 6.05
N PHE A 361 -32.79 8.63 6.01
CA PHE A 361 -32.06 8.17 7.19
C PHE A 361 -30.64 8.76 7.28
N LYS A 362 -30.20 9.06 8.50
CA LYS A 362 -28.78 9.05 8.86
C LYS A 362 -28.37 7.61 9.08
N ARG A 363 -27.30 7.18 8.40
CA ARG A 363 -26.82 5.80 8.32
C ARG A 363 -25.55 5.70 9.16
N GLU A 364 -25.67 5.21 10.39
CA GLU A 364 -24.56 5.09 11.35
C GLU A 364 -23.98 3.68 11.28
N VAL A 365 -22.76 3.54 10.74
CA VAL A 365 -22.01 2.28 10.74
C VAL A 365 -21.34 2.13 12.10
N VAL A 366 -21.89 1.27 12.93
CA VAL A 366 -21.50 1.13 14.35
C VAL A 366 -20.61 -0.07 14.64
N TYR A 367 -20.54 -1.02 13.71
CA TYR A 367 -19.70 -2.21 13.83
C TYR A 367 -19.44 -2.83 12.47
N MET A 368 -18.27 -3.43 12.33
CA MET A 368 -17.88 -4.27 11.19
C MET A 368 -16.98 -5.39 11.67
N GLU A 369 -17.12 -6.58 11.12
CA GLU A 369 -16.23 -7.71 11.37
C GLU A 369 -15.91 -8.46 10.10
N HIS A 370 -14.76 -9.13 10.07
CA HIS A 370 -14.34 -9.96 8.96
C HIS A 370 -14.09 -11.41 9.40
N HIS A 371 -14.33 -12.33 8.47
CA HIS A 371 -14.08 -13.76 8.63
C HIS A 371 -13.36 -14.31 7.41
N ASN A 372 -12.38 -15.20 7.61
CA ASN A 372 -11.63 -15.84 6.54
C ASN A 372 -11.71 -17.35 6.70
N GLY A 373 -12.13 -18.08 5.65
CA GLY A 373 -12.17 -19.53 5.63
C GLY A 373 -13.19 -20.18 6.59
N VAL A 374 -14.29 -19.50 6.89
CA VAL A 374 -15.34 -20.03 7.78
C VAL A 374 -16.40 -20.76 6.96
N ASP A 375 -16.85 -21.93 7.45
CA ASP A 375 -17.86 -22.70 6.76
C ASP A 375 -19.25 -22.02 6.74
N PRO A 376 -20.15 -22.35 5.78
CA PRO A 376 -21.44 -21.69 5.63
C PRO A 376 -22.39 -21.83 6.83
N GLU A 377 -22.32 -22.93 7.59
CA GLU A 377 -23.16 -23.13 8.76
C GLU A 377 -22.75 -22.20 9.89
N ALA A 378 -21.46 -22.15 10.21
CA ALA A 378 -20.92 -21.25 11.22
C ALA A 378 -21.15 -19.76 10.84
N GLN A 379 -21.03 -19.39 9.55
CA GLN A 379 -21.35 -18.04 9.07
C GLN A 379 -22.83 -17.70 9.28
N SER A 380 -23.75 -18.64 9.00
CA SER A 380 -25.19 -18.42 9.18
C SER A 380 -25.57 -18.28 10.65
N ILE A 381 -24.98 -19.11 11.55
CA ILE A 381 -25.16 -18.97 13.00
C ILE A 381 -24.66 -17.61 13.47
N ARG A 382 -23.47 -17.18 13.02
CA ARG A 382 -22.93 -15.87 13.38
C ARG A 382 -23.82 -14.70 12.94
N LEU A 383 -24.37 -14.75 11.74
CA LEU A 383 -25.33 -13.74 11.26
C LEU A 383 -26.60 -13.71 12.12
N LYS A 384 -27.12 -14.86 12.57
CA LYS A 384 -28.25 -14.92 13.51
C LYS A 384 -27.87 -14.36 14.88
N GLN A 385 -26.69 -14.69 15.42
CA GLN A 385 -26.18 -14.07 16.65
C GLN A 385 -26.19 -12.55 16.56
N LEU A 386 -25.58 -11.99 15.50
CA LEU A 386 -25.54 -10.54 15.28
C LEU A 386 -26.94 -9.95 15.12
N PHE A 387 -27.86 -10.65 14.44
CA PHE A 387 -29.23 -10.20 14.23
C PHE A 387 -29.97 -9.97 15.56
N TYR A 388 -29.88 -10.95 16.48
CA TYR A 388 -30.54 -10.84 17.78
C TYR A 388 -29.80 -9.92 18.75
N ASP A 389 -28.45 -9.93 18.76
CA ASP A 389 -27.66 -9.07 19.63
C ASP A 389 -27.85 -7.58 19.28
N PHE A 390 -27.98 -7.28 17.99
CA PHE A 390 -28.16 -5.91 17.48
C PHE A 390 -29.63 -5.48 17.41
N GLU A 391 -30.58 -6.37 17.70
CA GLU A 391 -32.03 -6.16 17.49
C GLU A 391 -32.31 -5.67 16.05
N ALA A 392 -31.71 -6.35 15.06
CA ALA A 392 -31.82 -5.97 13.66
C ALA A 392 -33.25 -6.21 13.12
N ASP A 393 -33.68 -5.39 12.17
CA ASP A 393 -34.98 -5.49 11.51
C ASP A 393 -34.88 -6.18 10.15
N ARG A 394 -33.73 -6.03 9.47
CA ARG A 394 -33.48 -6.55 8.13
C ARG A 394 -32.00 -6.92 7.97
N MET A 395 -31.73 -7.81 7.02
CA MET A 395 -30.37 -8.05 6.55
C MET A 395 -30.33 -8.12 5.02
N ILE A 396 -29.22 -7.69 4.43
CA ILE A 396 -28.90 -7.88 3.02
C ILE A 396 -27.75 -8.86 2.89
N VAL A 397 -27.91 -9.85 2.01
CA VAL A 397 -26.93 -10.94 1.82
C VAL A 397 -26.64 -11.06 0.32
N ASP A 398 -25.34 -10.98 -0.03
CA ASP A 398 -24.89 -11.40 -1.36
C ASP A 398 -24.98 -12.92 -1.47
N VAL A 399 -25.74 -13.40 -2.44
CA VAL A 399 -26.00 -14.82 -2.66
C VAL A 399 -25.24 -15.40 -3.88
N ASN A 400 -24.28 -14.65 -4.41
CA ASN A 400 -23.39 -15.17 -5.44
C ASN A 400 -22.49 -16.28 -4.86
N GLY A 401 -22.27 -17.33 -5.64
CA GLY A 401 -21.34 -18.39 -5.27
C GLY A 401 -21.59 -18.96 -3.87
N ALA A 402 -20.67 -18.66 -2.97
CA ALA A 402 -20.67 -19.08 -1.57
C ALA A 402 -21.90 -18.62 -0.77
N GLY A 403 -22.41 -17.43 -1.07
CA GLY A 403 -23.55 -16.84 -0.36
C GLY A 403 -24.84 -17.65 -0.47
N GLY A 404 -25.00 -18.42 -1.55
CA GLY A 404 -26.14 -19.32 -1.71
C GLY A 404 -26.24 -20.40 -0.64
N ALA A 405 -25.11 -20.96 -0.20
CA ALA A 405 -25.06 -21.97 0.86
C ALA A 405 -25.41 -21.33 2.23
N VAL A 406 -24.88 -20.15 2.51
CA VAL A 406 -25.20 -19.40 3.75
C VAL A 406 -26.68 -19.04 3.78
N LEU A 407 -27.26 -18.59 2.65
CA LEU A 407 -28.69 -18.30 2.55
C LEU A 407 -29.53 -19.55 2.87
N THR A 408 -29.19 -20.71 2.31
CA THR A 408 -29.90 -21.96 2.57
C THR A 408 -29.89 -22.29 4.06
N ASN A 409 -28.76 -22.10 4.74
CA ASN A 409 -28.65 -22.34 6.19
C ASN A 409 -29.45 -21.31 7.01
N LEU A 410 -29.46 -20.04 6.62
CA LEU A 410 -30.28 -19.00 7.26
C LEU A 410 -31.77 -19.32 7.20
N GLN A 411 -32.23 -19.98 6.13
CA GLN A 411 -33.62 -20.40 5.94
C GLN A 411 -34.00 -21.66 6.75
N GLN A 412 -33.07 -22.26 7.49
CA GLN A 412 -33.32 -23.37 8.41
C GLN A 412 -33.32 -22.91 9.87
N ALA A 413 -34.06 -23.64 10.73
CA ALA A 413 -33.87 -23.49 12.16
C ALA A 413 -32.49 -24.04 12.55
N GLN A 414 -31.74 -23.33 13.39
CA GLN A 414 -30.39 -23.71 13.76
C GLN A 414 -30.23 -23.70 15.27
N TYR A 415 -29.41 -24.63 15.76
CA TYR A 415 -29.01 -24.69 17.16
C TYR A 415 -27.57 -24.20 17.31
N ASP A 416 -27.38 -23.17 18.12
CA ASP A 416 -26.10 -22.64 18.50
C ASP A 416 -25.56 -23.30 19.76
N MET A 417 -24.60 -24.20 19.61
CA MET A 417 -24.01 -24.93 20.73
C MET A 417 -23.25 -24.05 21.71
N GLU A 418 -22.66 -22.94 21.20
CA GLU A 418 -21.87 -22.04 22.03
C GLU A 418 -22.73 -21.18 22.95
N ARG A 419 -23.93 -20.79 22.48
CA ARG A 419 -24.90 -20.00 23.25
C ARG A 419 -26.02 -20.82 23.88
N ASP A 420 -26.07 -22.11 23.59
CA ASP A 420 -27.15 -23.03 23.99
C ASP A 420 -28.53 -22.46 23.63
N THR A 421 -28.71 -22.09 22.37
CA THR A 421 -29.89 -21.34 21.90
C THR A 421 -30.35 -21.84 20.54
N HIS A 422 -31.66 -21.94 20.35
CA HIS A 422 -32.29 -22.20 19.06
C HIS A 422 -32.65 -20.88 18.38
N TYR A 423 -32.25 -20.73 17.11
CA TYR A 423 -32.63 -19.62 16.25
C TYR A 423 -33.68 -20.08 15.23
N ASP A 424 -34.68 -19.22 15.03
CA ASP A 424 -35.76 -19.47 14.07
C ASP A 424 -35.24 -19.36 12.62
N LYS A 425 -36.05 -19.87 11.69
CA LYS A 425 -35.85 -19.73 10.25
C LYS A 425 -36.00 -18.28 9.84
N PHE A 426 -35.08 -17.79 9.01
CA PHE A 426 -35.22 -16.53 8.34
C PHE A 426 -35.74 -16.73 6.91
N GLN A 427 -36.42 -15.73 6.37
CA GLN A 427 -37.05 -15.80 5.06
C GLN A 427 -36.62 -14.60 4.18
N VAL A 428 -36.47 -14.86 2.88
CA VAL A 428 -36.30 -13.82 1.87
C VAL A 428 -37.63 -13.11 1.65
N TYR A 429 -37.64 -11.76 1.66
CA TYR A 429 -38.86 -10.98 1.45
C TYR A 429 -38.89 -10.18 0.14
N ASN A 430 -37.74 -9.97 -0.52
CA ASN A 430 -37.67 -9.23 -1.77
C ASN A 430 -37.98 -10.14 -2.97
N LYS A 431 -38.82 -9.62 -3.87
CA LYS A 431 -39.09 -10.21 -5.17
C LYS A 431 -38.24 -9.50 -6.21
N ASN A 432 -37.01 -9.91 -6.42
CA ASN A 432 -36.19 -9.40 -7.49
C ASN A 432 -36.18 -10.41 -8.66
N GLY A 433 -36.65 -9.94 -9.81
CA GLY A 433 -37.01 -10.71 -10.99
C GLY A 433 -35.94 -11.56 -11.69
N ASN A 434 -34.77 -11.74 -11.08
CA ASN A 434 -33.68 -12.56 -11.63
C ASN A 434 -33.19 -13.68 -10.70
N VAL A 435 -33.84 -13.91 -9.57
CA VAL A 435 -33.46 -14.99 -8.65
C VAL A 435 -34.72 -15.71 -8.21
N ASP A 436 -34.94 -16.91 -8.74
CA ASP A 436 -35.94 -17.86 -8.26
C ASP A 436 -35.47 -18.43 -6.92
N PHE A 437 -35.62 -17.64 -5.84
CA PHE A 437 -35.55 -18.18 -4.51
C PHE A 437 -36.92 -18.78 -4.19
N GLU A 438 -36.97 -20.02 -3.75
CA GLU A 438 -38.18 -20.54 -3.11
C GLU A 438 -38.48 -19.64 -1.90
N LEU A 439 -39.49 -18.79 -2.05
CA LEU A 439 -40.05 -18.03 -0.95
C LEU A 439 -40.63 -19.03 0.02
N GLY A 440 -39.85 -19.42 1.03
CA GLY A 440 -40.36 -20.27 2.09
C GLY A 440 -41.61 -19.61 2.73
N THR A 441 -42.63 -20.38 3.00
CA THR A 441 -43.89 -19.86 3.59
C THR A 441 -43.82 -19.75 5.11
N ASP A 442 -42.69 -20.16 5.72
CA ASP A 442 -42.53 -20.35 7.16
C ASP A 442 -41.17 -19.79 7.63
N GLY A 443 -41.17 -18.66 8.33
CA GLY A 443 -39.99 -18.02 8.87
C GLY A 443 -40.12 -16.48 8.98
N LEU A 444 -39.14 -15.86 9.63
CA LEU A 444 -39.10 -14.41 9.83
C LEU A 444 -38.65 -13.70 8.52
N PRO A 445 -39.47 -12.84 7.87
CA PRO A 445 -39.16 -12.24 6.56
C PRO A 445 -38.21 -11.07 6.71
N VAL A 446 -36.89 -11.34 6.89
CA VAL A 446 -35.88 -10.35 7.22
C VAL A 446 -34.75 -10.27 6.19
N ILE A 447 -34.64 -11.26 5.27
CA ILE A 447 -33.53 -11.32 4.32
C ILE A 447 -33.88 -10.57 3.03
N TYR A 448 -33.04 -9.64 2.63
CA TYR A 448 -32.96 -9.07 1.29
C TYR A 448 -31.83 -9.80 0.54
N ALA A 449 -32.18 -10.72 -0.34
CA ALA A 449 -31.20 -11.47 -1.11
C ALA A 449 -30.81 -10.70 -2.38
N VAL A 450 -29.51 -10.56 -2.65
CA VAL A 450 -29.00 -9.90 -3.87
C VAL A 450 -28.08 -10.81 -4.65
N LYS A 451 -28.22 -10.74 -5.98
CA LYS A 451 -27.28 -11.28 -6.93
C LYS A 451 -26.79 -10.11 -7.78
N PRO A 452 -25.57 -9.58 -7.52
CA PRO A 452 -25.09 -8.37 -8.19
C PRO A 452 -25.08 -8.51 -9.71
N SER A 453 -25.59 -7.48 -10.38
CA SER A 453 -25.49 -7.27 -11.83
C SER A 453 -24.80 -5.94 -12.08
N ASP A 454 -24.31 -5.69 -13.30
CA ASP A 454 -23.65 -4.42 -13.65
C ASP A 454 -24.50 -3.20 -13.31
N LYS A 455 -25.82 -3.27 -13.57
CA LYS A 455 -26.75 -2.21 -13.21
C LYS A 455 -26.88 -2.04 -11.70
N PHE A 456 -27.02 -3.13 -10.97
CA PHE A 456 -27.09 -3.11 -9.51
C PHE A 456 -25.83 -2.50 -8.91
N ASN A 457 -24.65 -2.92 -9.39
CA ASN A 457 -23.37 -2.41 -8.94
C ASN A 457 -23.24 -0.92 -9.19
N ASN A 458 -23.62 -0.44 -10.38
CA ASN A 458 -23.65 1.01 -10.68
C ASN A 458 -24.56 1.77 -9.70
N ASP A 459 -25.82 1.31 -9.52
CA ASP A 459 -26.79 1.98 -8.67
C ASP A 459 -26.32 2.04 -7.20
N MET A 460 -25.72 0.95 -6.71
CA MET A 460 -25.13 0.84 -5.38
C MET A 460 -23.96 1.82 -5.18
N ILE A 461 -23.02 1.88 -6.13
CA ILE A 461 -21.84 2.75 -6.07
C ILE A 461 -22.27 4.22 -6.08
N VAL A 462 -23.17 4.60 -6.99
CA VAL A 462 -23.67 5.98 -7.11
C VAL A 462 -24.45 6.39 -5.85
N SER A 463 -25.28 5.49 -5.31
CA SER A 463 -26.01 5.72 -4.07
C SER A 463 -25.07 5.94 -2.88
N LEU A 464 -24.07 5.09 -2.71
CA LEU A 464 -23.08 5.24 -1.63
C LEU A 464 -22.33 6.57 -1.75
N LYS A 465 -21.88 6.94 -2.95
CA LYS A 465 -21.22 8.24 -3.18
C LYS A 465 -22.13 9.41 -2.77
N LYS A 466 -23.42 9.35 -3.10
CA LYS A 466 -24.38 10.36 -2.71
C LYS A 466 -24.53 10.44 -1.18
N ALA A 467 -24.66 9.31 -0.48
CA ALA A 467 -24.77 9.27 0.98
C ALA A 467 -23.52 9.83 1.69
N ILE A 468 -22.33 9.62 1.13
CA ILE A 468 -21.07 10.19 1.64
C ILE A 468 -21.06 11.71 1.45
N VAL A 469 -21.30 12.19 0.23
CA VAL A 469 -21.25 13.63 -0.10
C VAL A 469 -22.32 14.42 0.67
N SER A 470 -23.54 13.86 0.81
CA SER A 470 -24.63 14.48 1.57
C SER A 470 -24.49 14.36 3.09
N LYS A 471 -23.43 13.68 3.59
CA LYS A 471 -23.17 13.40 5.01
C LYS A 471 -24.34 12.65 5.70
N GLU A 472 -25.08 11.87 4.93
CA GLU A 472 -26.08 10.92 5.43
C GLU A 472 -25.38 9.72 6.06
N LEU A 473 -24.22 9.28 5.49
CA LEU A 473 -23.36 8.26 6.05
C LEU A 473 -22.55 8.82 7.24
N ARG A 474 -22.49 8.07 8.33
CA ARG A 474 -21.69 8.34 9.51
C ARG A 474 -20.87 7.12 9.89
N LEU A 475 -19.59 7.31 10.10
CA LEU A 475 -18.61 6.27 10.41
C LEU A 475 -18.01 6.48 11.80
N LEU A 476 -17.48 5.41 12.38
CA LEU A 476 -16.66 5.50 13.58
C LEU A 476 -15.43 6.38 13.33
N ILE A 477 -15.00 7.12 14.36
CA ILE A 477 -13.77 7.92 14.33
C ILE A 477 -12.56 7.03 14.02
N ASP A 478 -11.44 7.65 13.73
CA ASP A 478 -10.17 6.95 13.49
C ASP A 478 -9.73 6.15 14.72
N ASP A 479 -9.07 5.01 14.48
CA ASP A 479 -8.58 4.14 15.57
C ASP A 479 -7.53 4.82 16.45
N ILE A 480 -6.74 5.76 15.89
CA ILE A 480 -5.80 6.59 16.64
C ILE A 480 -6.57 7.53 17.58
N ASP A 481 -7.63 8.19 17.08
CA ASP A 481 -8.49 9.06 17.88
C ASP A 481 -9.25 8.27 18.96
N ALA A 482 -9.74 7.07 18.61
CA ALA A 482 -10.36 6.17 19.55
C ALA A 482 -9.39 5.73 20.66
N ARG A 483 -8.16 5.37 20.31
CA ARG A 483 -7.07 5.07 21.26
C ARG A 483 -6.77 6.26 22.17
N ASN A 484 -6.63 7.45 21.60
CA ASN A 484 -6.35 8.67 22.33
C ASN A 484 -7.48 9.02 23.32
N SER A 485 -8.74 8.71 22.98
CA SER A 485 -9.88 8.90 23.89
C SER A 485 -9.79 8.04 25.16
N LYS A 486 -9.01 6.96 25.13
CA LYS A 486 -8.75 6.02 26.23
C LYS A 486 -7.36 6.17 26.87
N ALA A 487 -6.61 7.19 26.52
CA ALA A 487 -5.22 7.37 26.99
C ALA A 487 -5.07 7.43 28.52
N ASN A 488 -6.12 7.81 29.25
CA ASN A 488 -6.13 7.89 30.72
C ASN A 488 -6.88 6.72 31.39
N ASP A 489 -7.39 5.76 30.62
CA ASP A 489 -8.11 4.59 31.12
C ASP A 489 -7.08 3.53 31.54
N LYS A 490 -7.02 3.24 32.86
CA LYS A 490 -6.03 2.30 33.42
C LYS A 490 -6.20 0.88 32.89
N ASP A 491 -7.44 0.43 32.76
CA ASP A 491 -7.72 -0.93 32.27
C ASP A 491 -7.31 -1.04 30.79
N PHE A 492 -7.54 -0.01 29.98
CA PHE A 492 -7.09 0.06 28.61
C PHE A 492 -5.56 0.02 28.45
N ILE A 493 -4.82 0.65 29.40
CA ILE A 493 -3.35 0.69 29.37
C ILE A 493 -2.74 -0.65 29.82
N LEU A 494 -3.36 -1.31 30.80
CA LEU A 494 -2.79 -2.50 31.45
C LEU A 494 -3.24 -3.81 30.81
N ASP A 495 -4.42 -3.86 30.19
CA ASP A 495 -4.97 -5.05 29.55
C ASP A 495 -4.96 -4.90 28.02
N GLY A 496 -3.97 -5.53 27.37
CA GLY A 496 -3.82 -5.52 25.92
C GLY A 496 -4.98 -6.22 25.19
N ASN A 497 -5.65 -7.18 25.82
CA ASN A 497 -6.81 -7.85 25.23
C ASN A 497 -8.01 -6.90 25.21
N TYR A 498 -8.27 -6.23 26.32
CA TYR A 498 -9.32 -5.21 26.39
C TYR A 498 -9.08 -4.07 25.39
N ALA A 499 -7.83 -3.60 25.29
CA ALA A 499 -7.46 -2.55 24.31
C ALA A 499 -7.70 -3.01 22.86
N SER A 500 -7.33 -4.25 22.53
CA SER A 500 -7.54 -4.82 21.18
C SER A 500 -9.02 -4.97 20.85
N GLU A 501 -9.81 -5.48 21.78
CA GLU A 501 -11.27 -5.63 21.61
C GLU A 501 -11.96 -4.27 21.48
N PHE A 502 -11.58 -3.30 22.30
CA PHE A 502 -12.12 -1.94 22.18
C PHE A 502 -11.83 -1.31 20.84
N LEU A 503 -10.60 -1.47 20.33
CA LEU A 503 -10.18 -0.85 19.06
C LEU A 503 -10.67 -1.58 17.82
N TYR A 504 -11.05 -2.84 17.92
CA TYR A 504 -11.39 -3.68 16.77
C TYR A 504 -12.41 -3.05 15.81
N PRO A 505 -13.58 -2.52 16.25
CA PRO A 505 -14.54 -1.91 15.32
C PRO A 505 -13.99 -0.65 14.62
N PHE A 506 -13.16 0.12 15.31
CA PHE A 506 -12.54 1.33 14.76
C PHE A 506 -11.49 0.99 13.70
N LEU A 507 -10.69 -0.07 13.93
CA LEU A 507 -9.71 -0.58 12.97
C LEU A 507 -10.40 -1.12 11.72
N GLU A 508 -11.48 -1.89 11.85
CA GLU A 508 -12.21 -2.43 10.71
C GLU A 508 -12.80 -1.31 9.83
N ILE A 509 -13.33 -0.24 10.44
CA ILE A 509 -13.80 0.95 9.71
C ILE A 509 -12.63 1.71 9.07
N THR A 510 -11.46 1.79 9.73
CA THR A 510 -10.26 2.38 9.12
C THR A 510 -9.81 1.57 7.90
N HIS A 511 -9.80 0.24 7.98
CA HIS A 511 -9.51 -0.64 6.85
C HIS A 511 -10.53 -0.47 5.71
N MET A 512 -11.83 -0.37 6.03
CA MET A 512 -12.89 -0.11 5.05
C MET A 512 -12.66 1.23 4.33
N VAL A 513 -12.33 2.30 5.05
CA VAL A 513 -12.01 3.60 4.44
C VAL A 513 -10.82 3.47 3.50
N HIS A 514 -9.75 2.75 3.93
CA HIS A 514 -8.57 2.53 3.08
C HIS A 514 -8.91 1.71 1.83
N GLU A 515 -9.71 0.65 1.93
CA GLU A 515 -10.17 -0.10 0.75
C GLU A 515 -10.94 0.82 -0.21
N THR A 516 -11.87 1.61 0.32
CA THR A 516 -12.77 2.47 -0.48
C THR A 516 -12.02 3.57 -1.25
N ILE A 517 -11.04 4.25 -0.63
CA ILE A 517 -10.27 5.31 -1.30
C ILE A 517 -9.26 4.79 -2.31
N ASN A 518 -8.96 3.50 -2.27
CA ASN A 518 -8.03 2.83 -3.18
C ASN A 518 -8.75 2.12 -4.35
N LEU A 519 -10.06 2.30 -4.49
CA LEU A 519 -10.81 1.81 -5.64
C LEU A 519 -10.73 2.81 -6.80
N GLU A 520 -10.22 2.35 -7.94
CA GLU A 520 -10.29 3.09 -9.18
C GLU A 520 -11.61 2.85 -9.89
N TYR A 521 -12.10 3.85 -10.61
CA TYR A 521 -13.32 3.71 -11.37
C TYR A 521 -13.08 3.73 -12.86
N GLU A 522 -13.95 3.04 -13.57
CA GLU A 522 -14.08 3.14 -15.00
C GLU A 522 -15.54 3.35 -15.40
N ILE A 523 -15.72 4.02 -16.52
CA ILE A 523 -17.05 4.24 -17.09
C ILE A 523 -17.22 3.26 -18.26
N GLY A 524 -18.16 2.33 -18.08
CA GLY A 524 -18.51 1.36 -19.11
C GLY A 524 -19.17 1.96 -20.33
N ARG A 525 -19.35 1.17 -21.39
CA ARG A 525 -19.92 1.61 -22.70
C ARG A 525 -21.30 2.27 -22.62
N TYR A 526 -22.07 1.98 -21.59
CA TYR A 526 -23.42 2.53 -21.36
C TYR A 526 -23.45 3.62 -20.27
N GLY A 527 -22.29 4.15 -19.86
CA GLY A 527 -22.20 5.16 -18.82
C GLY A 527 -22.29 4.61 -17.39
N ASN A 528 -22.34 3.29 -17.20
CA ASN A 528 -22.32 2.66 -15.88
C ASN A 528 -20.94 2.82 -15.23
N ILE A 529 -20.92 3.17 -13.95
CA ILE A 529 -19.71 3.26 -13.15
C ILE A 529 -19.44 1.89 -12.54
N ALA A 530 -18.22 1.39 -12.76
CA ALA A 530 -17.68 0.23 -12.10
C ALA A 530 -16.47 0.66 -11.26
N VAL A 531 -16.25 0.03 -10.12
CA VAL A 531 -15.04 0.22 -9.30
C VAL A 531 -14.29 -1.10 -9.18
N HIS A 532 -12.97 -1.01 -9.23
CA HIS A 532 -12.09 -2.17 -9.17
C HIS A 532 -10.86 -1.90 -8.28
N GLU A 533 -10.29 -2.97 -7.80
CA GLU A 533 -9.12 -2.96 -6.95
C GLU A 533 -7.85 -2.66 -7.75
N VAL A 534 -6.91 -1.96 -7.14
CA VAL A 534 -5.58 -1.71 -7.70
C VAL A 534 -4.54 -2.54 -6.94
N GLY A 535 -3.77 -3.34 -7.67
CA GLY A 535 -2.70 -4.15 -7.09
C GLY A 535 -3.21 -5.31 -6.24
N THR A 536 -2.81 -5.35 -4.98
CA THR A 536 -3.20 -6.37 -3.98
C THR A 536 -4.31 -5.90 -3.05
N ASN A 537 -4.91 -4.75 -3.33
CA ASN A 537 -6.01 -4.23 -2.52
C ASN A 537 -7.24 -5.12 -2.63
N ARG A 538 -8.11 -5.01 -1.63
CA ARG A 538 -9.41 -5.71 -1.55
C ARG A 538 -10.54 -4.71 -1.56
N LYS A 539 -11.77 -5.20 -1.81
CA LYS A 539 -13.00 -4.37 -1.76
C LYS A 539 -14.12 -5.01 -0.92
N ASP A 540 -13.83 -6.05 -0.16
CA ASP A 540 -14.83 -6.83 0.57
C ASP A 540 -15.58 -5.94 1.57
N ARG A 541 -14.85 -5.10 2.34
CA ARG A 541 -15.45 -4.15 3.29
C ARG A 541 -16.25 -3.06 2.61
N PHE A 542 -15.75 -2.58 1.47
CA PHE A 542 -16.49 -1.64 0.63
C PHE A 542 -17.79 -2.25 0.12
N SER A 543 -17.76 -3.47 -0.39
CA SER A 543 -18.95 -4.18 -0.90
C SER A 543 -20.01 -4.32 0.18
N SER A 544 -19.63 -4.79 1.36
CA SER A 544 -20.54 -4.94 2.50
C SER A 544 -21.17 -3.58 2.90
N LEU A 545 -20.37 -2.50 2.99
CA LEU A 545 -20.91 -1.16 3.26
C LEU A 545 -21.90 -0.71 2.18
N ALA A 546 -21.55 -0.93 0.92
CA ALA A 546 -22.36 -0.49 -0.22
C ALA A 546 -23.69 -1.25 -0.31
N TYR A 547 -23.70 -2.55 -0.04
CA TYR A 547 -24.94 -3.33 0.09
C TYR A 547 -25.83 -2.81 1.23
N GLY A 548 -25.25 -2.54 2.41
CA GLY A 548 -26.01 -1.97 3.53
C GLY A 548 -26.61 -0.60 3.20
N ASN A 549 -25.84 0.24 2.52
CA ASN A 549 -26.34 1.54 2.04
C ASN A 549 -27.48 1.40 1.03
N TYR A 550 -27.39 0.42 0.12
CA TYR A 550 -28.44 0.13 -0.85
C TYR A 550 -29.73 -0.35 -0.16
N LEU A 551 -29.64 -1.24 0.84
CA LEU A 551 -30.80 -1.67 1.62
C LEU A 551 -31.47 -0.50 2.34
N ALA A 552 -30.69 0.47 2.85
CA ALA A 552 -31.24 1.68 3.45
C ALA A 552 -32.09 2.49 2.45
N ASP A 553 -31.62 2.64 1.19
CA ASP A 553 -32.39 3.29 0.13
C ASP A 553 -33.70 2.54 -0.17
N GLU A 554 -33.68 1.21 -0.18
CA GLU A 554 -34.89 0.42 -0.44
C GLU A 554 -35.93 0.58 0.69
N ILE A 555 -35.47 0.63 1.95
CA ILE A 555 -36.34 0.90 3.11
C ILE A 555 -36.94 2.32 3.02
N GLU A 556 -36.15 3.34 2.65
CA GLU A 556 -36.64 4.70 2.42
C GLU A 556 -37.75 4.73 1.35
N LYS A 557 -37.52 4.06 0.21
CA LYS A 557 -38.52 3.96 -0.87
C LYS A 557 -39.80 3.24 -0.41
N GLU A 558 -39.70 2.21 0.41
CA GLU A 558 -40.87 1.51 0.97
C GLU A 558 -41.67 2.40 1.92
N GLN A 559 -41.01 3.18 2.77
CA GLN A 559 -41.66 4.11 3.68
C GLN A 559 -42.41 5.22 2.93
N ILE A 560 -41.77 5.84 1.94
CA ILE A 560 -42.40 6.87 1.10
C ILE A 560 -43.64 6.32 0.37
N LYS A 561 -43.57 5.09 -0.17
CA LYS A 561 -44.72 4.45 -0.81
C LYS A 561 -45.88 4.19 0.17
N LYS A 562 -45.59 3.84 1.44
CA LYS A 562 -46.61 3.64 2.47
C LYS A 562 -47.29 4.96 2.87
N LEU A 563 -46.53 6.05 3.01
CA LEU A 563 -47.07 7.38 3.30
C LEU A 563 -47.99 7.87 2.18
N ASN A 564 -47.55 7.79 0.93
CA ASN A 564 -48.36 8.19 -0.23
C ASN A 564 -49.65 7.37 -0.39
N LYS A 565 -49.65 6.07 -0.04
CA LYS A 565 -50.86 5.25 -0.03
C LYS A 565 -51.87 5.68 1.05
N ASN A 566 -51.37 6.08 2.21
CA ASN A 566 -52.24 6.55 3.30
C ASN A 566 -52.85 7.91 2.99
N ASP A 567 -52.13 8.81 2.34
CA ASP A 567 -52.63 10.12 1.89
C ASP A 567 -53.71 10.00 0.80
N ILE A 568 -53.56 9.05 -0.14
CA ILE A 568 -54.58 8.77 -1.17
C ILE A 568 -55.82 8.16 -0.54
N GLY A 569 -55.73 7.38 0.53
CA GLY A 569 -56.86 6.86 1.27
C GLY A 569 -57.71 7.93 1.96
N PHE A 570 -57.14 9.06 2.35
CA PHE A 570 -57.85 10.21 2.94
C PHE A 570 -58.61 11.04 1.92
N ILE A 571 -58.20 11.09 0.64
CA ILE A 571 -58.82 11.87 -0.43
C ILE A 571 -60.11 11.21 -0.95
N PHE A 572 -60.31 9.91 -0.75
CA PHE A 572 -61.52 9.19 -1.15
C PHE A 572 -62.61 9.08 -0.07
N LEU A 573 -62.38 9.67 1.13
CA LEU A 573 -63.33 9.67 2.25
C LEU A 573 -63.87 11.08 2.60
N THR A 574 -63.59 12.08 1.82
CA THR A 574 -64.17 13.41 1.88
C THR A 574 -64.87 13.70 0.55
#